data_66d906bea06495e5eba0cd2dbdc1ab29
#
_entry.id   66d906bea06495e5eba0cd2dbdc1ab29
#
_cell.length_a   1.000
_cell.length_b   1.000
_cell.length_c   1.000
_cell.angle_alpha   90.00
_cell.angle_beta   90.00
_cell.angle_gamma   90.00
#
_symmetry.space_group_name_H-M   'P 1'
#
loop_
_entity.id
_entity.type
_entity.pdbx_description
1 polymer ?
#
loop_
_entity_poly.entity_id
_entity_poly.type
_entity_poly.pdbx_seq_one_letter_code
_entity_poly.pdbx_strand_id
1 'polypeptide(L)'
;MEAPVTFENPVGAGSDDWRGRRVGIAPRVVIWLTMTVVMGVGCGGRASDAAAAEPIIVHPLAQFHRPVRTFVFSGDTIESMSRRLAGEDWMAWRDVLVEEIDAKRLLPGTEFRGVLSPGGRLETLQIIIDRRNELHLAATIEGIFSERVERPLASEVVRLEGIVESSLFGAVEAAGGGAELAVRMAQIYQWDIDFLRDLRKGDRFVVVADRQTVEGEFFGWGTIFAARFVNGKRTLDAVVYPDDDGRLGYYDLNGHPLRKQFLRSPLKFSRVTSSFSMNRYHPVLKRRMPHYGVDYGAPVGTPVHATSDGTVTRAGRNGGAGNMVTVRHTNGYETNYLHLSRYGKGVRRGARVGQGQVIGYVGSTGLSTGPHLDYRVKLNGRWINPLTISSPPVKPLAEGRLQRYLAHALAVLSLIDGEPPPVGARC
;
A
#
# COMPACT_ATOMS: atom_id res chain seq x y z
N MET A 1 18.20 -19.03 23.56
CA MET A 1 18.48 -18.82 22.12
C MET A 1 17.28 -19.39 21.38
N GLU A 2 16.30 -18.55 21.19
CA GLU A 2 15.05 -18.93 20.48
C GLU A 2 15.19 -18.49 19.02
N ALA A 3 14.87 -19.41 18.11
CA ALA A 3 14.89 -19.16 16.68
C ALA A 3 13.70 -18.28 16.27
N PRO A 4 13.84 -17.39 15.28
CA PRO A 4 12.75 -16.55 14.82
C PRO A 4 11.67 -17.39 14.13
N VAL A 5 10.40 -17.12 14.47
CA VAL A 5 9.21 -17.70 13.84
C VAL A 5 9.06 -17.06 12.45
N THR A 6 9.24 -17.84 11.40
CA THR A 6 9.02 -17.41 10.02
C THR A 6 7.58 -17.71 9.62
N PHE A 7 6.84 -16.68 9.25
CA PHE A 7 5.51 -16.80 8.64
C PHE A 7 5.64 -16.92 7.12
N GLU A 8 5.22 -18.05 6.56
CA GLU A 8 5.11 -18.19 5.10
C GLU A 8 3.81 -17.53 4.62
N ASN A 9 3.94 -16.62 3.68
CA ASN A 9 2.84 -15.89 3.07
C ASN A 9 2.30 -16.71 1.87
N PRO A 10 1.03 -17.15 1.87
CA PRO A 10 0.46 -17.81 0.70
C PRO A 10 -0.01 -16.75 -0.31
N VAL A 11 0.92 -16.22 -1.11
CA VAL A 11 0.55 -15.42 -2.28
C VAL A 11 0.22 -16.37 -3.42
N GLY A 12 -1.06 -16.49 -3.70
CA GLY A 12 -1.58 -17.15 -4.88
C GLY A 12 -1.14 -16.42 -6.15
N ALA A 13 -0.57 -17.18 -7.08
CA ALA A 13 -0.15 -16.73 -8.39
C ALA A 13 -1.34 -16.20 -9.20
N GLY A 14 -1.36 -14.90 -9.45
CA GLY A 14 -2.15 -14.27 -10.51
C GLY A 14 -1.35 -14.34 -11.80
N SER A 15 -1.86 -15.10 -12.77
CA SER A 15 -1.31 -15.22 -14.12
C SER A 15 -1.52 -13.92 -14.89
N ASP A 16 -0.45 -13.19 -15.19
CA ASP A 16 -0.43 -12.23 -16.27
C ASP A 16 0.53 -12.71 -17.35
N ASP A 17 -0.08 -12.89 -18.52
CA ASP A 17 0.49 -13.36 -19.78
C ASP A 17 1.47 -12.32 -20.37
N TRP A 18 2.78 -12.53 -20.17
CA TRP A 18 3.83 -11.84 -20.89
C TRP A 18 4.53 -12.80 -21.84
N ARG A 19 4.11 -12.77 -23.10
CA ARG A 19 4.87 -13.39 -24.21
C ARG A 19 6.15 -12.60 -24.43
N GLY A 20 7.26 -13.28 -24.32
CA GLY A 20 8.39 -12.81 -25.06
C GLY A 20 9.78 -13.06 -24.49
N ARG A 21 10.46 -14.00 -25.12
CA ARG A 21 11.89 -14.29 -25.18
C ARG A 21 12.45 -15.14 -24.04
N ARG A 22 12.65 -16.39 -24.42
CA ARG A 22 13.54 -17.32 -23.72
C ARG A 22 14.97 -16.78 -23.85
N VAL A 23 15.57 -16.42 -22.73
CA VAL A 23 17.02 -16.29 -22.59
C VAL A 23 17.48 -17.45 -21.72
N GLY A 24 18.50 -18.15 -22.20
CA GLY A 24 18.99 -19.39 -21.62
C GLY A 24 19.52 -19.17 -20.19
N ILE A 25 19.23 -20.17 -19.34
CA ILE A 25 19.74 -20.24 -17.99
C ILE A 25 21.23 -20.63 -18.06
N ALA A 26 22.12 -19.69 -17.80
CA ALA A 26 23.52 -19.97 -17.51
C ALA A 26 23.71 -20.11 -15.99
N PRO A 27 24.66 -20.97 -15.54
CA PRO A 27 24.76 -21.34 -14.13
C PRO A 27 25.22 -20.18 -13.26
N ARG A 28 24.58 -20.08 -12.09
CA ARG A 28 24.88 -19.09 -11.05
C ARG A 28 26.34 -19.28 -10.57
N VAL A 29 27.19 -18.31 -10.88
CA VAL A 29 28.45 -18.14 -10.18
C VAL A 29 28.20 -17.15 -9.03
N VAL A 30 28.01 -17.69 -7.85
CA VAL A 30 27.96 -16.90 -6.62
C VAL A 30 29.40 -16.76 -6.13
N ILE A 31 29.99 -15.57 -6.35
CA ILE A 31 31.31 -15.26 -5.77
C ILE A 31 31.07 -14.69 -4.37
N TRP A 32 31.20 -15.55 -3.37
CA TRP A 32 31.33 -15.12 -1.97
C TRP A 32 32.77 -14.68 -1.72
N LEU A 33 32.99 -13.38 -1.56
CA LEU A 33 34.25 -12.86 -1.05
C LEU A 33 34.22 -12.91 0.49
N THR A 34 34.60 -14.03 1.09
CA THR A 34 34.86 -14.11 2.54
C THR A 34 36.21 -13.49 2.84
N MET A 35 36.23 -12.37 3.50
CA MET A 35 37.41 -11.71 4.02
C MET A 35 37.79 -12.43 5.33
N THR A 36 38.69 -13.42 5.27
CA THR A 36 39.26 -14.04 6.48
C THR A 36 40.41 -13.20 6.98
N VAL A 37 40.20 -12.51 8.10
CA VAL A 37 41.28 -11.87 8.87
C VAL A 37 41.98 -12.97 9.69
N VAL A 38 43.19 -13.36 9.31
CA VAL A 38 44.04 -14.23 10.11
C VAL A 38 44.88 -13.34 11.05
N MET A 39 44.55 -13.38 12.33
CA MET A 39 45.48 -12.89 13.38
C MET A 39 46.50 -13.96 13.68
N GLY A 40 47.72 -13.76 13.25
CA GLY A 40 48.84 -14.58 13.61
C GLY A 40 49.36 -14.22 15.00
N VAL A 41 49.28 -15.19 15.92
CA VAL A 41 50.03 -15.16 17.20
C VAL A 41 51.36 -15.81 16.97
N GLY A 42 52.44 -15.07 17.15
CA GLY A 42 53.80 -15.57 17.01
C GLY A 42 54.26 -16.41 18.22
N CYS A 43 54.96 -17.48 17.92
CA CYS A 43 55.87 -18.12 18.88
C CYS A 43 57.19 -18.46 18.15
N GLY A 44 58.28 -18.11 18.79
CA GLY A 44 59.64 -18.09 18.25
C GLY A 44 60.23 -19.46 17.91
N GLY A 45 61.18 -19.45 17.00
CA GLY A 45 62.07 -20.60 16.62
C GLY A 45 63.17 -20.12 15.69
N ARG A 46 64.36 -20.52 16.03
CA ARG A 46 65.75 -20.17 15.61
C ARG A 46 65.98 -20.08 14.08
N ALA A 47 66.90 -19.17 13.78
CA ALA A 47 67.53 -18.93 12.48
C ALA A 47 68.17 -20.14 11.84
N SER A 48 68.04 -20.29 10.53
CA SER A 48 69.00 -20.93 9.63
C SER A 48 68.96 -20.22 8.28
N ASP A 49 70.12 -20.00 7.70
CA ASP A 49 70.42 -19.28 6.49
C ASP A 49 69.51 -19.63 5.31
N ALA A 50 68.89 -18.64 4.73
CA ALA A 50 68.34 -18.73 3.39
C ALA A 50 68.62 -17.41 2.64
N ALA A 51 69.13 -17.59 1.43
CA ALA A 51 69.58 -16.56 0.52
C ALA A 51 68.60 -15.37 0.42
N ALA A 52 69.14 -14.16 0.38
CA ALA A 52 68.40 -12.93 0.17
C ALA A 52 67.67 -12.98 -1.16
N ALA A 53 66.35 -13.21 -1.09
CA ALA A 53 65.43 -12.90 -2.17
C ALA A 53 65.25 -11.36 -2.20
N GLU A 54 65.55 -10.74 -3.32
CA GLU A 54 65.29 -9.33 -3.52
C GLU A 54 63.82 -9.01 -3.21
N PRO A 55 63.52 -7.92 -2.50
CA PRO A 55 62.15 -7.58 -2.22
C PRO A 55 61.46 -7.27 -3.54
N ILE A 56 60.46 -8.07 -3.92
CA ILE A 56 59.52 -7.73 -4.96
C ILE A 56 58.79 -6.48 -4.46
N ILE A 57 59.15 -5.32 -4.97
CA ILE A 57 58.41 -4.07 -4.76
C ILE A 57 57.10 -4.19 -5.53
N VAL A 58 56.13 -4.84 -4.92
CA VAL A 58 54.75 -4.79 -5.40
C VAL A 58 54.23 -3.40 -5.07
N HIS A 59 54.08 -2.56 -6.06
CA HIS A 59 53.39 -1.26 -5.90
C HIS A 59 51.96 -1.58 -5.39
N PRO A 60 51.62 -1.29 -4.13
CA PRO A 60 50.39 -1.82 -3.52
C PRO A 60 49.10 -1.20 -4.05
N LEU A 61 49.16 -0.14 -4.84
CA LEU A 61 47.99 0.61 -5.25
C LEU A 61 47.46 0.28 -6.67
N ALA A 62 48.24 -0.44 -7.48
CA ALA A 62 47.86 -0.71 -8.87
C ALA A 62 47.02 -2.01 -9.06
N GLN A 63 46.74 -2.77 -8.00
CA GLN A 63 46.10 -4.07 -8.08
C GLN A 63 44.70 -4.12 -7.43
N PHE A 64 44.20 -3.01 -6.88
CA PHE A 64 42.92 -3.02 -6.17
C PHE A 64 41.82 -2.33 -6.98
N HIS A 65 40.67 -2.99 -7.09
CA HIS A 65 39.44 -2.40 -7.56
C HIS A 65 39.02 -1.27 -6.63
N ARG A 66 38.71 -0.11 -7.18
CA ARG A 66 38.40 1.11 -6.41
C ARG A 66 36.91 1.36 -6.37
N PRO A 67 36.25 1.30 -5.20
CA PRO A 67 34.86 1.70 -5.07
C PRO A 67 34.71 3.20 -5.32
N VAL A 68 33.69 3.59 -6.07
CA VAL A 68 33.27 4.98 -6.30
C VAL A 68 31.84 5.14 -5.89
N ARG A 69 31.52 6.29 -5.32
CA ARG A 69 30.19 6.64 -4.88
C ARG A 69 29.87 8.06 -5.31
N THR A 70 28.72 8.24 -5.94
CA THR A 70 28.23 9.55 -6.33
C THR A 70 26.73 9.64 -6.21
N PHE A 71 26.23 10.86 -6.25
CA PHE A 71 24.79 11.12 -6.14
C PHE A 71 24.33 11.92 -7.36
N VAL A 72 23.05 11.80 -7.69
CA VAL A 72 22.39 12.67 -8.66
C VAL A 72 22.25 14.06 -8.04
N PHE A 73 22.76 15.08 -8.73
CA PHE A 73 22.56 16.48 -8.37
C PHE A 73 21.42 17.11 -9.17
N SER A 74 20.92 18.24 -8.71
CA SER A 74 19.91 19.00 -9.45
C SER A 74 20.46 19.43 -10.81
N GLY A 75 19.76 19.07 -11.90
CA GLY A 75 20.18 19.32 -13.26
C GLY A 75 21.02 18.23 -13.91
N ASP A 76 21.36 17.16 -13.17
CA ASP A 76 22.03 16.00 -13.78
C ASP A 76 21.12 15.31 -14.79
N THR A 77 21.75 14.79 -15.84
CA THR A 77 21.15 13.91 -16.85
C THR A 77 21.83 12.53 -16.79
N ILE A 78 21.21 11.52 -17.40
CA ILE A 78 21.86 10.20 -17.54
C ILE A 78 23.22 10.35 -18.21
N GLU A 79 23.33 11.23 -19.22
CA GLU A 79 24.60 11.50 -19.91
C GLU A 79 25.64 12.09 -18.95
N SER A 80 25.32 13.16 -18.19
CA SER A 80 26.26 13.79 -17.27
C SER A 80 26.74 12.80 -16.19
N MET A 81 25.85 11.93 -15.71
CA MET A 81 26.17 10.88 -14.75
C MET A 81 27.10 9.82 -15.36
N SER A 82 26.80 9.36 -16.58
CA SER A 82 27.63 8.37 -17.29
C SER A 82 29.04 8.90 -17.55
N ARG A 83 29.18 10.14 -18.00
CA ARG A 83 30.48 10.79 -18.19
C ARG A 83 31.29 10.89 -16.92
N ARG A 84 30.63 11.23 -15.81
CA ARG A 84 31.26 11.35 -14.47
C ARG A 84 31.77 10.02 -13.93
N LEU A 85 31.04 8.93 -14.20
CA LEU A 85 31.34 7.59 -13.66
C LEU A 85 32.25 6.77 -14.54
N ALA A 86 32.00 6.75 -15.86
CA ALA A 86 32.62 5.81 -16.78
C ALA A 86 33.71 6.41 -17.67
N GLY A 87 33.97 7.73 -17.55
CA GLY A 87 35.05 8.40 -18.31
C GLY A 87 34.93 8.18 -19.83
N GLU A 88 35.92 7.54 -20.45
CA GLU A 88 35.96 7.30 -21.90
C GLU A 88 34.88 6.33 -22.39
N ASP A 89 34.45 5.37 -21.54
CA ASP A 89 33.46 4.35 -21.91
C ASP A 89 32.00 4.83 -21.69
N TRP A 90 31.79 6.12 -21.39
CA TRP A 90 30.51 6.69 -20.96
C TRP A 90 29.33 6.43 -21.90
N MET A 91 29.54 6.33 -23.20
CA MET A 91 28.48 6.15 -24.20
C MET A 91 27.81 4.81 -24.05
N ALA A 92 28.59 3.72 -23.87
CA ALA A 92 28.04 2.38 -23.65
C ALA A 92 27.20 2.30 -22.38
N TRP A 93 27.68 2.91 -21.30
CA TRP A 93 26.94 2.98 -20.03
C TRP A 93 25.67 3.81 -20.14
N ARG A 94 25.73 4.97 -20.83
CA ARG A 94 24.55 5.81 -21.07
C ARG A 94 23.46 5.05 -21.82
N ASP A 95 23.81 4.30 -22.85
CA ASP A 95 22.84 3.62 -23.70
C ASP A 95 22.05 2.58 -22.90
N VAL A 96 22.73 1.80 -22.08
CA VAL A 96 22.07 0.85 -21.19
C VAL A 96 21.26 1.56 -20.11
N LEU A 97 21.77 2.63 -19.52
CA LEU A 97 21.05 3.37 -18.48
C LEU A 97 19.76 4.05 -19.03
N VAL A 98 19.77 4.52 -20.28
CA VAL A 98 18.58 5.10 -20.92
C VAL A 98 17.50 4.05 -21.18
N GLU A 99 17.88 2.81 -21.47
CA GLU A 99 16.92 1.71 -21.63
C GLU A 99 16.33 1.26 -20.29
N GLU A 100 17.14 1.26 -19.24
CA GLU A 100 16.78 0.70 -17.94
C GLU A 100 16.08 1.71 -17.01
N ILE A 101 16.37 2.99 -17.14
CA ILE A 101 15.89 4.00 -16.19
C ILE A 101 15.08 5.09 -16.91
N ASP A 102 13.84 5.29 -16.47
CA ASP A 102 13.11 6.51 -16.80
C ASP A 102 13.81 7.71 -16.15
N ALA A 103 14.36 8.63 -16.99
CA ALA A 103 15.07 9.81 -16.52
C ALA A 103 14.24 10.66 -15.52
N LYS A 104 12.90 10.60 -15.57
CA LYS A 104 12.01 11.27 -14.62
C LYS A 104 12.05 10.68 -13.20
N ARG A 105 12.59 9.48 -13.05
CA ARG A 105 12.75 8.80 -11.76
C ARG A 105 14.13 9.03 -11.13
N LEU A 106 15.08 9.59 -11.86
CA LEU A 106 16.37 10.01 -11.33
C LEU A 106 16.20 11.31 -10.53
N LEU A 107 15.87 11.18 -9.28
CA LEU A 107 15.71 12.32 -8.38
C LEU A 107 17.06 12.75 -7.81
N PRO A 108 17.28 14.05 -7.55
CA PRO A 108 18.42 14.51 -6.79
C PRO A 108 18.55 13.73 -5.47
N GLY A 109 19.77 13.25 -5.16
CA GLY A 109 20.05 12.39 -4.03
C GLY A 109 20.02 10.88 -4.36
N THR A 110 19.58 10.46 -5.55
CA THR A 110 19.71 9.05 -5.97
C THR A 110 21.18 8.65 -5.96
N GLU A 111 21.50 7.55 -5.30
CA GLU A 111 22.86 7.07 -5.12
C GLU A 111 23.29 6.10 -6.21
N PHE A 112 24.51 6.31 -6.72
CA PHE A 112 25.20 5.47 -7.66
C PHE A 112 26.47 4.93 -6.99
N ARG A 113 26.61 3.61 -6.89
CA ARG A 113 27.77 2.91 -6.34
C ARG A 113 28.44 2.12 -7.46
N GLY A 114 29.67 2.46 -7.78
CA GLY A 114 30.44 1.77 -8.82
C GLY A 114 31.72 1.13 -8.29
N VAL A 115 32.31 0.28 -9.10
CA VAL A 115 33.63 -0.29 -8.87
C VAL A 115 34.45 -0.04 -10.14
N LEU A 116 35.60 0.62 -9.97
CA LEU A 116 36.56 0.83 -11.04
C LEU A 116 37.64 -0.27 -11.01
N SER A 117 38.03 -0.74 -12.18
CA SER A 117 39.22 -1.58 -12.37
C SER A 117 40.50 -0.86 -11.94
N PRO A 118 41.61 -1.58 -11.79
CA PRO A 118 42.94 -0.96 -11.59
C PRO A 118 43.31 0.03 -12.69
N GLY A 119 42.82 -0.15 -13.92
CA GLY A 119 42.99 0.76 -15.06
C GLY A 119 42.02 1.95 -15.07
N GLY A 120 41.15 2.11 -14.05
CA GLY A 120 40.22 3.24 -13.94
C GLY A 120 38.93 3.10 -14.75
N ARG A 121 38.66 1.94 -15.37
CA ARG A 121 37.42 1.68 -16.10
C ARG A 121 36.33 1.23 -15.13
N LEU A 122 35.08 1.68 -15.38
CA LEU A 122 33.91 1.24 -14.60
C LEU A 122 33.59 -0.24 -14.94
N GLU A 123 33.61 -1.10 -13.94
CA GLU A 123 33.32 -2.52 -14.09
C GLU A 123 31.92 -2.88 -13.62
N THR A 124 31.49 -2.29 -12.52
CA THR A 124 30.12 -2.51 -12.01
C THR A 124 29.52 -1.21 -11.58
N LEU A 125 28.18 -1.13 -11.66
CA LEU A 125 27.40 -0.02 -11.22
C LEU A 125 26.13 -0.52 -10.56
N GLN A 126 25.85 -0.03 -9.35
CA GLN A 126 24.64 -0.28 -8.58
C GLN A 126 23.91 1.04 -8.39
N ILE A 127 22.62 1.05 -8.67
CA ILE A 127 21.77 2.25 -8.59
C ILE A 127 20.56 1.91 -7.76
N ILE A 128 20.32 2.67 -6.70
CA ILE A 128 19.11 2.55 -5.87
C ILE A 128 17.99 3.29 -6.59
N ILE A 129 17.12 2.56 -7.31
CA ILE A 129 16.00 3.15 -8.07
C ILE A 129 14.92 3.65 -7.12
N ASP A 130 14.61 2.86 -6.11
CA ASP A 130 13.65 3.20 -5.06
C ASP A 130 13.97 2.42 -3.77
N ARG A 131 13.11 2.54 -2.76
CA ARG A 131 13.33 1.91 -1.44
C ARG A 131 13.47 0.37 -1.50
N ARG A 132 13.03 -0.27 -2.60
CA ARG A 132 12.99 -1.72 -2.73
C ARG A 132 13.71 -2.27 -3.96
N ASN A 133 13.99 -1.42 -4.94
CA ASN A 133 14.56 -1.87 -6.21
C ASN A 133 15.91 -1.24 -6.46
N GLU A 134 16.85 -2.05 -6.87
CA GLU A 134 18.17 -1.68 -7.33
C GLU A 134 18.38 -2.13 -8.76
N LEU A 135 19.16 -1.38 -9.51
CA LEU A 135 19.67 -1.76 -10.82
C LEU A 135 21.15 -2.07 -10.67
N HIS A 136 21.53 -3.29 -10.96
CA HIS A 136 22.92 -3.73 -11.01
C HIS A 136 23.36 -3.84 -12.46
N LEU A 137 24.49 -3.24 -12.79
CA LEU A 137 25.09 -3.33 -14.11
C LEU A 137 26.54 -3.82 -13.98
N ALA A 138 26.98 -4.67 -14.90
CA ALA A 138 28.34 -5.18 -14.96
C ALA A 138 28.87 -5.17 -16.38
N ALA A 139 30.07 -4.60 -16.56
CA ALA A 139 30.79 -4.67 -17.84
C ALA A 139 31.35 -6.08 -18.03
N THR A 140 31.09 -6.68 -19.17
CA THR A 140 31.58 -7.99 -19.60
C THR A 140 32.28 -7.85 -20.94
N ILE A 141 32.90 -8.93 -21.43
CA ILE A 141 33.49 -8.98 -22.78
C ILE A 141 32.45 -8.87 -23.90
N GLU A 142 31.17 -9.17 -23.59
CA GLU A 142 30.07 -9.11 -24.56
C GLU A 142 29.31 -7.76 -24.50
N GLY A 143 29.63 -6.91 -23.53
CA GLY A 143 28.96 -5.62 -23.31
C GLY A 143 28.60 -5.38 -21.85
N ILE A 144 27.66 -4.45 -21.61
CA ILE A 144 27.19 -4.16 -20.27
C ILE A 144 25.90 -4.95 -20.02
N PHE A 145 25.93 -5.81 -19.03
CA PHE A 145 24.79 -6.58 -18.58
C PHE A 145 24.05 -5.82 -17.47
N SER A 146 22.72 -5.83 -17.48
CA SER A 146 21.88 -5.21 -16.47
C SER A 146 20.96 -6.23 -15.79
N GLU A 147 20.77 -6.09 -14.48
CA GLU A 147 19.84 -6.88 -13.69
C GLU A 147 19.11 -5.99 -12.67
N ARG A 148 17.78 -6.15 -12.58
CA ARG A 148 16.99 -5.52 -11.52
C ARG A 148 16.90 -6.47 -10.33
N VAL A 149 17.34 -5.99 -9.18
CA VAL A 149 17.37 -6.75 -7.94
C VAL A 149 16.38 -6.14 -6.95
N GLU A 150 15.46 -6.95 -6.45
CA GLU A 150 14.63 -6.54 -5.32
C GLU A 150 15.40 -6.71 -4.01
N ARG A 151 15.49 -5.62 -3.24
CA ARG A 151 16.07 -5.65 -1.89
C ARG A 151 15.18 -6.48 -0.98
N PRO A 152 15.74 -7.38 -0.17
CA PRO A 152 14.94 -8.26 0.67
C PRO A 152 14.11 -7.46 1.66
N LEU A 153 12.82 -7.81 1.72
CA LEU A 153 11.88 -7.25 2.67
C LEU A 153 11.87 -8.15 3.90
N ALA A 154 12.25 -7.61 5.05
CA ALA A 154 12.09 -8.29 6.32
C ALA A 154 10.75 -7.90 6.96
N SER A 155 10.07 -8.87 7.54
CA SER A 155 8.78 -8.72 8.21
C SER A 155 8.90 -9.09 9.68
N GLU A 156 8.32 -8.27 10.54
CA GLU A 156 8.25 -8.47 11.99
C GLU A 156 6.82 -8.25 12.47
N VAL A 157 6.27 -9.20 13.21
CA VAL A 157 4.96 -9.02 13.85
C VAL A 157 5.14 -8.18 15.10
N VAL A 158 4.55 -7.00 15.09
CA VAL A 158 4.62 -6.06 16.22
C VAL A 158 3.23 -5.82 16.81
N ARG A 159 3.20 -5.63 18.14
CA ARG A 159 2.04 -5.20 18.90
C ARG A 159 2.22 -3.76 19.33
N LEU A 160 1.28 -2.90 18.94
CA LEU A 160 1.23 -1.51 19.38
C LEU A 160 -0.06 -1.26 20.14
N GLU A 161 0.04 -0.45 21.20
CA GLU A 161 -1.14 -0.02 21.98
C GLU A 161 -1.05 1.46 22.31
N GLY A 162 -2.20 2.08 22.49
CA GLY A 162 -2.24 3.50 22.82
C GLY A 162 -3.58 3.95 23.40
N ILE A 163 -3.54 5.13 23.99
CA ILE A 163 -4.69 5.81 24.57
C ILE A 163 -4.94 7.08 23.75
N VAL A 164 -6.19 7.31 23.38
CA VAL A 164 -6.59 8.49 22.63
C VAL A 164 -6.70 9.68 23.59
N GLU A 165 -5.87 10.69 23.36
CA GLU A 165 -5.95 11.97 24.08
C GLU A 165 -6.79 13.01 23.32
N SER A 166 -6.64 13.07 22.00
CA SER A 166 -7.33 14.04 21.13
C SER A 166 -7.77 13.44 19.80
N SER A 167 -6.97 12.55 19.21
CA SER A 167 -7.25 11.92 17.91
C SER A 167 -6.63 10.52 17.83
N LEU A 168 -7.20 9.67 16.96
CA LEU A 168 -6.62 8.37 16.64
C LEU A 168 -5.21 8.52 16.05
N PHE A 169 -5.02 9.49 15.13
CA PHE A 169 -3.73 9.74 14.49
C PHE A 169 -2.64 10.04 15.52
N GLY A 170 -2.89 10.97 16.43
CA GLY A 170 -1.91 11.31 17.47
C GLY A 170 -1.62 10.14 18.41
N ALA A 171 -2.62 9.32 18.73
CA ALA A 171 -2.43 8.16 19.59
C ALA A 171 -1.60 7.06 18.90
N VAL A 172 -1.86 6.77 17.61
CA VAL A 172 -1.10 5.79 16.83
C VAL A 172 0.32 6.27 16.56
N GLU A 173 0.51 7.57 16.31
CA GLU A 173 1.82 8.20 16.14
C GLU A 173 2.66 8.07 17.44
N ALA A 174 2.07 8.40 18.58
CA ALA A 174 2.72 8.25 19.88
C ALA A 174 3.12 6.81 20.21
N ALA A 175 2.36 5.82 19.68
CA ALA A 175 2.68 4.40 19.78
C ALA A 175 3.72 3.91 18.76
N GLY A 176 4.23 4.78 17.87
CA GLY A 176 5.21 4.42 16.84
C GLY A 176 4.62 3.88 15.54
N GLY A 177 3.29 3.91 15.38
CA GLY A 177 2.60 3.37 14.19
C GLY A 177 2.56 4.30 12.98
N GLY A 178 2.70 5.59 13.19
CA GLY A 178 2.66 6.60 12.14
C GLY A 178 1.28 6.77 11.47
N ALA A 179 1.21 7.73 10.56
CA ALA A 179 -0.05 8.11 9.91
C ALA A 179 -0.65 6.98 9.05
N GLU A 180 0.19 6.16 8.39
CA GLU A 180 -0.28 5.05 7.55
C GLU A 180 -1.10 4.05 8.35
N LEU A 181 -0.57 3.58 9.49
CA LEU A 181 -1.26 2.63 10.35
C LEU A 181 -2.56 3.22 10.91
N ALA A 182 -2.55 4.50 11.30
CA ALA A 182 -3.75 5.20 11.76
C ALA A 182 -4.87 5.24 10.70
N VAL A 183 -4.51 5.52 9.43
CA VAL A 183 -5.47 5.49 8.31
C VAL A 183 -6.05 4.10 8.14
N ARG A 184 -5.21 3.06 8.17
CA ARG A 184 -5.64 1.66 8.00
C ARG A 184 -6.54 1.20 9.14
N MET A 185 -6.23 1.57 10.38
CA MET A 185 -7.11 1.31 11.53
C MET A 185 -8.45 2.05 11.40
N ALA A 186 -8.43 3.32 11.01
CA ALA A 186 -9.66 4.06 10.75
C ALA A 186 -10.51 3.40 9.64
N GLN A 187 -9.90 2.83 8.61
CA GLN A 187 -10.60 2.09 7.56
C GLN A 187 -11.24 0.80 8.08
N ILE A 188 -10.62 0.08 9.01
CA ILE A 188 -11.19 -1.13 9.62
C ILE A 188 -12.49 -0.79 10.35
N TYR A 189 -12.49 0.26 11.17
CA TYR A 189 -13.61 0.60 12.06
C TYR A 189 -14.57 1.68 11.52
N GLN A 190 -14.38 2.19 10.30
CA GLN A 190 -15.14 3.30 9.72
C GLN A 190 -16.65 3.11 9.68
N TRP A 191 -17.13 1.88 9.80
CA TRP A 191 -18.56 1.56 9.83
C TRP A 191 -19.17 1.58 11.23
N ASP A 192 -18.34 1.43 12.25
CA ASP A 192 -18.77 1.36 13.65
C ASP A 192 -18.44 2.61 14.45
N ILE A 193 -17.38 3.33 14.04
CA ILE A 193 -16.88 4.54 14.69
C ILE A 193 -16.80 5.69 13.68
N ASP A 194 -17.42 6.81 14.01
CA ASP A 194 -17.13 8.10 13.36
C ASP A 194 -15.99 8.77 14.14
N PHE A 195 -14.76 8.62 13.64
CA PHE A 195 -13.54 9.12 14.31
C PHE A 195 -13.50 10.66 14.47
N LEU A 196 -14.44 11.40 13.86
CA LEU A 196 -14.58 12.84 14.06
C LEU A 196 -15.59 13.20 15.18
N ARG A 197 -16.51 12.28 15.50
CA ARG A 197 -17.62 12.56 16.41
C ARG A 197 -17.70 11.64 17.63
N ASP A 198 -17.37 10.37 17.44
CA ASP A 198 -17.57 9.34 18.45
C ASP A 198 -16.34 9.12 19.32
N LEU A 199 -15.17 9.64 18.88
CA LEU A 199 -13.91 9.48 19.59
C LEU A 199 -13.89 10.28 20.89
N ARG A 200 -13.40 9.67 21.95
CA ARG A 200 -13.33 10.29 23.28
C ARG A 200 -11.93 10.16 23.86
N LYS A 201 -11.57 11.14 24.66
CA LYS A 201 -10.36 11.04 25.51
C LYS A 201 -10.48 9.82 26.41
N GLY A 202 -9.43 8.99 26.46
CA GLY A 202 -9.39 7.75 27.21
C GLY A 202 -9.81 6.49 26.42
N ASP A 203 -10.31 6.64 25.18
CA ASP A 203 -10.47 5.48 24.29
C ASP A 203 -9.10 4.81 24.06
N ARG A 204 -9.11 3.51 23.83
CA ARG A 204 -7.88 2.71 23.73
C ARG A 204 -7.88 1.89 22.46
N PHE A 205 -6.69 1.63 21.96
CA PHE A 205 -6.52 0.65 20.90
C PHE A 205 -5.34 -0.28 21.20
N VAL A 206 -5.41 -1.47 20.63
CA VAL A 206 -4.31 -2.41 20.46
C VAL A 206 -4.35 -2.88 19.02
N VAL A 207 -3.20 -2.96 18.35
CA VAL A 207 -3.07 -3.47 17.00
C VAL A 207 -1.88 -4.40 16.90
N VAL A 208 -2.07 -5.53 16.22
CA VAL A 208 -1.02 -6.48 15.85
C VAL A 208 -0.87 -6.42 14.34
N ALA A 209 0.29 -6.03 13.87
CA ALA A 209 0.54 -5.78 12.46
C ALA A 209 1.94 -6.22 12.03
N ASP A 210 2.08 -6.50 10.75
CA ASP A 210 3.35 -6.76 10.09
C ASP A 210 4.10 -5.44 9.85
N ARG A 211 5.22 -5.27 10.55
CA ARG A 211 6.15 -4.16 10.35
C ARG A 211 7.20 -4.57 9.35
N GLN A 212 7.23 -3.91 8.21
CA GLN A 212 8.15 -4.24 7.12
C GLN A 212 9.35 -3.32 7.12
N THR A 213 10.53 -3.90 6.92
CA THR A 213 11.79 -3.17 6.83
C THR A 213 12.60 -3.63 5.61
N VAL A 214 13.40 -2.72 5.07
CA VAL A 214 14.42 -3.00 4.06
C VAL A 214 15.75 -2.56 4.65
N GLU A 215 16.70 -3.48 4.77
CA GLU A 215 18.02 -3.23 5.42
C GLU A 215 17.91 -2.62 6.84
N GLY A 216 16.87 -3.01 7.57
CA GLY A 216 16.59 -2.49 8.92
C GLY A 216 15.83 -1.17 8.99
N GLU A 217 15.71 -0.44 7.87
CA GLU A 217 14.95 0.80 7.79
C GLU A 217 13.46 0.53 7.57
N PHE A 218 12.60 1.26 8.27
CA PHE A 218 11.15 1.12 8.14
C PHE A 218 10.70 1.37 6.70
N PHE A 219 10.08 0.36 6.08
CA PHE A 219 9.56 0.42 4.73
C PHE A 219 8.06 0.77 4.69
N GLY A 220 7.27 0.11 5.52
CA GLY A 220 5.81 0.27 5.56
C GLY A 220 5.16 -0.76 6.48
N TRP A 221 3.84 -0.77 6.46
CA TRP A 221 3.04 -1.74 7.17
C TRP A 221 2.49 -2.80 6.20
N GLY A 222 2.75 -4.07 6.50
CA GLY A 222 2.13 -5.22 5.86
C GLY A 222 0.71 -5.45 6.34
N THR A 223 0.31 -6.67 6.60
CA THR A 223 -1.03 -7.02 7.07
C THR A 223 -1.25 -6.57 8.52
N ILE A 224 -2.40 -5.96 8.82
CA ILE A 224 -2.90 -5.87 10.22
C ILE A 224 -3.58 -7.20 10.50
N PHE A 225 -3.01 -8.00 11.41
CA PHE A 225 -3.54 -9.33 11.74
C PHE A 225 -4.76 -9.24 12.65
N ALA A 226 -4.69 -8.38 13.65
CA ALA A 226 -5.82 -8.06 14.50
C ALA A 226 -5.72 -6.63 15.03
N ALA A 227 -6.88 -6.08 15.38
CA ALA A 227 -6.97 -4.83 16.10
C ALA A 227 -8.12 -4.90 17.10
N ARG A 228 -7.95 -4.23 18.23
CA ARG A 228 -8.99 -4.01 19.25
C ARG A 228 -9.13 -2.50 19.47
N PHE A 229 -10.34 -2.01 19.44
CA PHE A 229 -10.66 -0.62 19.75
C PHE A 229 -11.69 -0.55 20.85
N VAL A 230 -11.36 0.12 21.95
CA VAL A 230 -12.26 0.35 23.07
C VAL A 230 -12.74 1.79 23.01
N ASN A 231 -14.02 1.97 22.68
CA ASN A 231 -14.70 3.27 22.59
C ASN A 231 -15.74 3.37 23.70
N GLY A 232 -15.37 4.02 24.77
CA GLY A 232 -16.19 4.07 25.99
C GLY A 232 -16.41 2.67 26.58
N LYS A 233 -17.66 2.19 26.55
CA LYS A 233 -18.02 0.84 27.04
C LYS A 233 -18.02 -0.23 25.94
N ARG A 234 -17.76 0.12 24.70
CA ARG A 234 -17.80 -0.80 23.55
C ARG A 234 -16.40 -1.28 23.24
N THR A 235 -16.21 -2.58 23.17
CA THR A 235 -15.01 -3.21 22.63
C THR A 235 -15.31 -3.74 21.24
N LEU A 236 -14.49 -3.36 20.28
CA LEU A 236 -14.61 -3.75 18.88
C LEU A 236 -13.33 -4.52 18.49
N ASP A 237 -13.48 -5.82 18.31
CA ASP A 237 -12.40 -6.67 17.82
C ASP A 237 -12.50 -6.83 16.30
N ALA A 238 -11.35 -6.83 15.65
CA ALA A 238 -11.20 -7.01 14.22
C ALA A 238 -10.07 -8.01 13.97
N VAL A 239 -10.37 -9.12 13.32
CA VAL A 239 -9.38 -10.13 12.95
C VAL A 239 -9.41 -10.30 11.44
N VAL A 240 -8.23 -10.30 10.81
CA VAL A 240 -8.09 -10.53 9.38
C VAL A 240 -8.39 -11.98 9.04
N TYR A 241 -9.19 -12.19 7.99
CA TYR A 241 -9.45 -13.53 7.47
C TYR A 241 -9.86 -13.46 5.99
N PRO A 242 -9.50 -14.44 5.13
CA PRO A 242 -9.92 -14.43 3.74
C PRO A 242 -11.42 -14.69 3.59
N ASP A 243 -12.08 -13.98 2.67
CA ASP A 243 -13.47 -14.27 2.26
C ASP A 243 -13.55 -15.49 1.32
N ASP A 244 -14.72 -15.77 0.75
CA ASP A 244 -14.94 -16.90 -0.15
C ASP A 244 -14.17 -16.78 -1.47
N ASP A 245 -13.80 -15.55 -1.86
CA ASP A 245 -12.98 -15.25 -3.04
C ASP A 245 -11.48 -15.21 -2.71
N GLY A 246 -11.08 -15.48 -1.46
CA GLY A 246 -9.69 -15.42 -0.98
C GLY A 246 -9.20 -14.00 -0.66
N ARG A 247 -10.07 -12.99 -0.70
CA ARG A 247 -9.72 -11.62 -0.37
C ARG A 247 -9.70 -11.42 1.13
N LEU A 248 -8.67 -10.78 1.66
CA LEU A 248 -8.58 -10.48 3.09
C LEU A 248 -9.64 -9.46 3.50
N GLY A 249 -10.40 -9.80 4.54
CA GLY A 249 -11.39 -8.96 5.19
C GLY A 249 -11.21 -8.98 6.70
N TYR A 250 -11.85 -8.05 7.41
CA TYR A 250 -11.86 -8.03 8.87
C TYR A 250 -13.19 -8.49 9.38
N TYR A 251 -13.16 -9.35 10.40
CA TYR A 251 -14.32 -10.00 10.99
C TYR A 251 -14.33 -9.80 12.51
N ASP A 252 -15.54 -9.73 13.08
CA ASP A 252 -15.75 -9.76 14.52
C ASP A 252 -15.65 -11.19 15.07
N LEU A 253 -15.71 -11.34 16.40
CA LEU A 253 -15.62 -12.64 17.08
C LEU A 253 -16.76 -13.62 16.74
N ASN A 254 -17.81 -13.16 16.06
CA ASN A 254 -18.92 -13.99 15.61
C ASN A 254 -18.80 -14.37 14.13
N GLY A 255 -17.68 -13.99 13.48
CA GLY A 255 -17.47 -14.20 12.05
C GLY A 255 -18.29 -13.28 11.16
N HIS A 256 -18.82 -12.17 11.70
CA HIS A 256 -19.44 -11.15 10.88
C HIS A 256 -18.37 -10.21 10.33
N PRO A 257 -18.37 -9.92 9.02
CA PRO A 257 -17.45 -8.95 8.48
C PRO A 257 -17.76 -7.55 9.04
N LEU A 258 -16.70 -6.85 9.46
CA LEU A 258 -16.81 -5.45 9.93
C LEU A 258 -17.26 -4.54 8.79
N ARG A 259 -16.91 -4.90 7.56
CA ARG A 259 -17.35 -4.19 6.36
C ARG A 259 -18.87 -4.32 6.22
N LYS A 260 -19.58 -3.20 6.30
CA LYS A 260 -21.02 -3.17 6.04
C LYS A 260 -21.31 -3.07 4.54
N GLN A 261 -22.48 -3.49 4.13
CA GLN A 261 -22.88 -3.48 2.74
C GLN A 261 -22.81 -2.08 2.11
N PHE A 262 -23.10 -1.03 2.90
CA PHE A 262 -23.03 0.35 2.43
C PHE A 262 -22.12 1.22 3.29
N LEU A 263 -21.30 2.07 2.63
CA LEU A 263 -20.65 3.20 3.29
C LEU A 263 -21.69 4.18 3.81
N ARG A 264 -21.43 4.80 4.94
CA ARG A 264 -22.29 5.85 5.54
C ARG A 264 -22.41 7.09 4.63
N SER A 265 -21.37 7.42 3.87
CA SER A 265 -21.32 8.56 2.95
C SER A 265 -20.54 8.18 1.69
N PRO A 266 -20.95 8.67 0.50
CA PRO A 266 -20.19 8.53 -0.74
C PRO A 266 -18.98 9.49 -0.81
N LEU A 267 -18.85 10.43 0.12
CA LEU A 267 -17.75 11.39 0.22
C LEU A 267 -17.01 11.23 1.54
N LYS A 268 -15.68 11.35 1.49
CA LYS A 268 -14.85 11.55 2.68
C LYS A 268 -14.95 13.02 3.08
N PHE A 269 -15.22 13.32 4.36
CA PHE A 269 -15.20 14.69 4.89
C PHE A 269 -16.21 15.64 4.22
N SER A 270 -17.49 15.31 4.23
CA SER A 270 -18.54 16.16 3.68
C SER A 270 -19.62 16.51 4.71
N ARG A 271 -20.23 17.69 4.54
CA ARG A 271 -21.38 18.12 5.35
C ARG A 271 -22.66 17.90 4.56
N VAL A 272 -23.68 17.33 5.20
CA VAL A 272 -25.05 17.30 4.65
C VAL A 272 -25.58 18.74 4.58
N THR A 273 -25.90 19.19 3.37
CA THR A 273 -26.45 20.54 3.11
C THR A 273 -27.95 20.51 2.89
N SER A 274 -28.50 19.34 2.47
CA SER A 274 -29.93 19.13 2.35
C SER A 274 -30.30 17.68 2.57
N SER A 275 -31.32 17.41 3.35
CA SER A 275 -31.79 16.07 3.68
C SER A 275 -32.90 15.59 2.73
N PHE A 276 -33.13 14.27 2.75
CA PHE A 276 -34.27 13.63 2.11
C PHE A 276 -35.58 14.23 2.62
N SER A 277 -36.50 14.60 1.71
CA SER A 277 -37.78 15.17 2.06
C SER A 277 -38.80 14.94 0.95
N MET A 278 -40.02 14.57 1.31
CA MET A 278 -41.13 14.43 0.36
C MET A 278 -41.74 15.78 -0.04
N ASN A 279 -41.44 16.86 0.67
CA ASN A 279 -42.06 18.15 0.47
C ASN A 279 -41.11 19.34 0.74
N ARG A 280 -40.02 19.43 -0.06
CA ARG A 280 -38.98 20.47 0.04
C ARG A 280 -39.33 21.65 -0.92
N TYR A 281 -39.07 22.88 -0.52
CA TYR A 281 -39.07 24.01 -1.45
C TYR A 281 -37.80 23.96 -2.33
N HIS A 282 -38.02 23.82 -3.65
CA HIS A 282 -36.92 23.73 -4.60
C HIS A 282 -36.32 25.08 -4.92
N PRO A 283 -35.04 25.39 -4.66
CA PRO A 283 -34.47 26.71 -4.75
C PRO A 283 -34.43 27.26 -6.18
N VAL A 284 -34.28 26.43 -7.19
CA VAL A 284 -34.23 26.80 -8.62
C VAL A 284 -35.66 26.93 -9.18
N LEU A 285 -36.50 25.90 -8.98
CA LEU A 285 -37.84 25.81 -9.58
C LEU A 285 -38.90 26.59 -8.79
N LYS A 286 -38.57 27.17 -7.63
CA LYS A 286 -39.42 27.99 -6.76
C LYS A 286 -40.79 27.37 -6.42
N ARG A 287 -40.87 26.05 -6.33
CA ARG A 287 -42.06 25.29 -5.95
C ARG A 287 -41.72 24.14 -4.99
N ARG A 288 -42.74 23.68 -4.27
CA ARG A 288 -42.57 22.49 -3.40
C ARG A 288 -42.55 21.23 -4.24
N MET A 289 -41.56 20.38 -4.00
CA MET A 289 -41.39 19.07 -4.66
C MET A 289 -40.52 18.11 -3.80
N PRO A 290 -40.64 16.83 -4.04
CA PRO A 290 -39.81 15.85 -3.34
C PRO A 290 -38.32 16.03 -3.65
N HIS A 291 -37.50 15.86 -2.62
CA HIS A 291 -36.06 15.65 -2.72
C HIS A 291 -35.76 14.24 -2.30
N TYR A 292 -35.55 13.35 -3.27
CA TYR A 292 -35.35 11.90 -3.06
C TYR A 292 -33.91 11.51 -2.70
N GLY A 293 -33.11 12.45 -2.27
CA GLY A 293 -31.68 12.25 -1.95
C GLY A 293 -31.22 13.03 -0.73
N VAL A 294 -29.92 12.97 -0.53
CA VAL A 294 -29.18 13.79 0.42
C VAL A 294 -28.11 14.55 -0.34
N ASP A 295 -28.08 15.86 -0.16
CA ASP A 295 -27.09 16.72 -0.78
C ASP A 295 -25.88 16.84 0.17
N TYR A 296 -24.71 16.50 -0.33
CA TYR A 296 -23.43 16.65 0.34
C TYR A 296 -22.65 17.81 -0.28
N GLY A 297 -22.44 18.88 0.48
CA GLY A 297 -21.63 20.02 0.06
C GLY A 297 -20.15 19.65 0.06
N ALA A 298 -19.50 19.83 -1.10
CA ALA A 298 -18.06 19.61 -1.25
C ALA A 298 -17.52 20.38 -2.47
N PRO A 299 -16.24 20.77 -2.51
CA PRO A 299 -15.61 21.43 -3.66
C PRO A 299 -15.73 20.61 -4.94
N VAL A 300 -15.76 21.30 -6.10
CA VAL A 300 -15.67 20.64 -7.40
C VAL A 300 -14.39 19.81 -7.48
N GLY A 301 -14.49 18.59 -7.99
CA GLY A 301 -13.34 17.69 -8.11
C GLY A 301 -13.11 16.78 -6.90
N THR A 302 -13.87 16.93 -5.81
CA THR A 302 -13.83 15.99 -4.68
C THR A 302 -14.20 14.58 -5.16
N PRO A 303 -13.40 13.53 -4.86
CA PRO A 303 -13.71 12.17 -5.27
C PRO A 303 -15.03 11.65 -4.68
N VAL A 304 -15.86 11.05 -5.54
CA VAL A 304 -17.12 10.39 -5.18
C VAL A 304 -16.92 8.88 -5.25
N HIS A 305 -17.23 8.19 -4.16
CA HIS A 305 -17.01 6.76 -4.02
C HIS A 305 -18.30 5.96 -4.16
N ALA A 306 -18.22 4.79 -4.79
CA ALA A 306 -19.32 3.82 -4.75
C ALA A 306 -19.57 3.40 -3.29
N THR A 307 -20.80 3.54 -2.83
CA THR A 307 -21.15 3.22 -1.43
C THR A 307 -21.26 1.73 -1.17
N SER A 308 -21.35 0.89 -2.21
CA SER A 308 -21.39 -0.59 -2.13
C SER A 308 -20.85 -1.18 -3.42
N ASP A 309 -20.48 -2.47 -3.37
CA ASP A 309 -20.17 -3.25 -4.58
C ASP A 309 -21.36 -3.30 -5.51
N GLY A 310 -21.14 -3.24 -6.81
CA GLY A 310 -22.25 -3.31 -7.76
C GLY A 310 -21.85 -3.23 -9.22
N THR A 311 -22.87 -3.12 -10.07
CA THR A 311 -22.70 -2.94 -11.51
C THR A 311 -23.27 -1.59 -11.93
N VAL A 312 -22.52 -0.82 -12.67
CA VAL A 312 -22.95 0.47 -13.24
C VAL A 312 -24.03 0.23 -14.27
N THR A 313 -25.24 0.71 -14.02
CA THR A 313 -26.36 0.62 -14.96
C THR A 313 -26.47 1.85 -15.86
N ARG A 314 -25.94 2.98 -15.39
CA ARG A 314 -25.84 4.24 -16.12
C ARG A 314 -24.57 5.00 -15.75
N ALA A 315 -23.90 5.54 -16.76
CA ALA A 315 -22.89 6.59 -16.62
C ALA A 315 -23.09 7.54 -17.81
N GLY A 316 -23.56 8.77 -17.56
CA GLY A 316 -23.88 9.72 -18.63
C GLY A 316 -24.71 10.91 -18.12
N ARG A 317 -24.95 11.88 -19.04
CA ARG A 317 -25.79 13.04 -18.75
C ARG A 317 -27.28 12.63 -18.72
N ASN A 318 -28.04 13.19 -17.77
CA ASN A 318 -29.45 12.89 -17.59
C ASN A 318 -30.25 14.12 -17.17
N GLY A 319 -30.55 15.01 -18.13
CA GLY A 319 -31.38 16.20 -17.93
C GLY A 319 -30.95 17.02 -16.72
N GLY A 320 -31.89 17.29 -15.81
CA GLY A 320 -31.66 18.05 -14.59
C GLY A 320 -30.70 17.41 -13.59
N ALA A 321 -30.50 16.09 -13.65
CA ALA A 321 -29.51 15.42 -12.82
C ALA A 321 -28.05 15.71 -13.23
N GLY A 322 -27.86 16.32 -14.39
CA GLY A 322 -26.53 16.57 -14.95
C GLY A 322 -25.81 15.28 -15.30
N ASN A 323 -24.50 15.26 -15.09
CA ASN A 323 -23.73 14.03 -15.20
C ASN A 323 -24.02 13.14 -13.99
N MET A 324 -24.44 11.88 -14.24
CA MET A 324 -24.79 10.96 -13.18
C MET A 324 -24.22 9.58 -13.40
N VAL A 325 -24.00 8.89 -12.30
CA VAL A 325 -23.71 7.46 -12.26
C VAL A 325 -24.82 6.78 -11.48
N THR A 326 -25.29 5.64 -11.98
CA THR A 326 -26.23 4.74 -11.27
C THR A 326 -25.56 3.39 -11.12
N VAL A 327 -25.57 2.86 -9.91
CA VAL A 327 -25.01 1.56 -9.57
C VAL A 327 -26.12 0.68 -9.00
N ARG A 328 -26.30 -0.50 -9.57
CA ARG A 328 -27.18 -1.55 -9.05
C ARG A 328 -26.37 -2.49 -8.16
N HIS A 329 -26.85 -2.70 -6.97
CA HIS A 329 -26.28 -3.55 -5.94
C HIS A 329 -27.08 -4.84 -5.76
N THR A 330 -26.62 -5.72 -4.90
CA THR A 330 -27.39 -6.89 -4.43
C THR A 330 -28.58 -6.45 -3.58
N ASN A 331 -29.49 -7.40 -3.27
CA ASN A 331 -30.65 -7.19 -2.39
C ASN A 331 -31.60 -6.05 -2.82
N GLY A 332 -31.69 -5.75 -4.13
CA GLY A 332 -32.64 -4.79 -4.69
C GLY A 332 -32.26 -3.31 -4.49
N TYR A 333 -31.06 -3.03 -4.02
CA TYR A 333 -30.56 -1.66 -3.87
C TYR A 333 -30.05 -1.07 -5.19
N GLU A 334 -30.29 0.22 -5.38
CA GLU A 334 -29.74 1.05 -6.45
C GLU A 334 -29.30 2.40 -5.88
N THR A 335 -28.05 2.83 -6.17
CA THR A 335 -27.55 4.12 -5.77
C THR A 335 -27.32 5.02 -6.97
N ASN A 336 -27.61 6.31 -6.81
CA ASN A 336 -27.49 7.33 -7.83
C ASN A 336 -26.65 8.48 -7.32
N TYR A 337 -25.70 8.92 -8.14
CA TYR A 337 -24.73 9.97 -7.85
C TYR A 337 -24.85 11.05 -8.92
N LEU A 338 -25.38 12.23 -8.57
CA LEU A 338 -25.79 13.27 -9.50
C LEU A 338 -24.86 14.48 -9.43
N HIS A 339 -25.01 15.37 -10.41
CA HIS A 339 -24.31 16.64 -10.56
C HIS A 339 -22.79 16.54 -10.69
N LEU A 340 -22.28 15.38 -11.13
CA LEU A 340 -20.83 15.10 -11.25
C LEU A 340 -20.17 16.06 -12.26
N SER A 341 -18.91 16.44 -12.00
CA SER A 341 -18.07 17.16 -12.97
C SER A 341 -17.52 16.22 -14.05
N ARG A 342 -17.09 15.01 -13.65
CA ARG A 342 -16.57 13.96 -14.53
C ARG A 342 -16.75 12.59 -13.90
N TYR A 343 -16.64 11.53 -14.73
CA TYR A 343 -16.71 10.14 -14.29
C TYR A 343 -15.34 9.63 -13.82
N GLY A 344 -15.33 8.58 -13.00
CA GLY A 344 -14.14 7.87 -12.59
C GLY A 344 -13.52 7.06 -13.74
N LYS A 345 -12.23 6.72 -13.63
CA LYS A 345 -11.53 5.90 -14.63
C LYS A 345 -12.23 4.53 -14.75
N GLY A 346 -12.58 4.12 -15.99
CA GLY A 346 -13.23 2.85 -16.27
C GLY A 346 -14.72 2.78 -15.92
N VAL A 347 -15.34 3.84 -15.40
CA VAL A 347 -16.76 3.88 -15.05
C VAL A 347 -17.61 4.08 -16.30
N ARG A 348 -18.28 2.99 -16.71
CA ARG A 348 -19.18 2.93 -17.86
C ARG A 348 -20.30 1.94 -17.60
N ARG A 349 -21.40 2.02 -18.35
CA ARG A 349 -22.49 1.04 -18.25
C ARG A 349 -21.95 -0.39 -18.42
N GLY A 350 -22.34 -1.28 -17.52
CA GLY A 350 -21.91 -2.67 -17.45
C GLY A 350 -20.63 -2.89 -16.64
N ALA A 351 -19.88 -1.84 -16.27
CA ALA A 351 -18.68 -1.99 -15.45
C ALA A 351 -19.05 -2.43 -14.03
N ARG A 352 -18.27 -3.35 -13.46
CA ARG A 352 -18.31 -3.66 -12.02
C ARG A 352 -17.53 -2.60 -11.25
N VAL A 353 -18.04 -2.19 -10.12
CA VAL A 353 -17.40 -1.26 -9.20
C VAL A 353 -17.39 -1.84 -7.79
N GLY A 354 -16.27 -1.68 -7.10
CA GLY A 354 -16.13 -2.06 -5.69
C GLY A 354 -16.56 -0.93 -4.75
N GLN A 355 -16.99 -1.28 -3.54
CA GLN A 355 -17.23 -0.32 -2.47
C GLN A 355 -15.96 0.51 -2.22
N GLY A 356 -16.10 1.84 -2.12
CA GLY A 356 -14.96 2.75 -1.95
C GLY A 356 -14.24 3.11 -3.26
N GLN A 357 -14.56 2.47 -4.39
CA GLN A 357 -13.98 2.85 -5.68
C GLN A 357 -14.44 4.25 -6.09
N VAL A 358 -13.52 5.08 -6.61
CA VAL A 358 -13.87 6.40 -7.16
C VAL A 358 -14.67 6.21 -8.46
N ILE A 359 -15.94 6.63 -8.44
CA ILE A 359 -16.86 6.51 -9.57
C ILE A 359 -17.14 7.82 -10.30
N GLY A 360 -16.73 8.93 -9.71
CA GLY A 360 -16.87 10.26 -10.28
C GLY A 360 -16.30 11.32 -9.37
N TYR A 361 -16.55 12.56 -9.70
CA TYR A 361 -16.06 13.70 -8.95
C TYR A 361 -17.18 14.74 -8.79
N VAL A 362 -17.27 15.36 -7.62
CA VAL A 362 -18.25 16.40 -7.33
C VAL A 362 -18.21 17.50 -8.40
N GLY A 363 -19.36 18.00 -8.78
CA GLY A 363 -19.53 19.07 -9.74
C GLY A 363 -20.72 19.96 -9.40
N SER A 364 -21.25 20.63 -10.41
CA SER A 364 -22.45 21.44 -10.37
C SER A 364 -23.19 21.37 -11.71
N THR A 365 -23.20 20.18 -12.35
CA THR A 365 -23.85 20.00 -13.65
C THR A 365 -25.36 19.76 -13.51
N GLY A 366 -26.15 20.16 -14.51
CA GLY A 366 -27.60 20.04 -14.48
C GLY A 366 -28.30 21.14 -13.65
N LEU A 367 -29.40 20.81 -12.97
CA LEU A 367 -30.18 21.74 -12.12
C LEU A 367 -29.52 21.79 -10.72
N SER A 368 -28.44 22.52 -10.62
CA SER A 368 -27.68 22.72 -9.40
C SER A 368 -27.46 24.22 -9.12
N THR A 369 -27.48 24.61 -7.87
CA THR A 369 -27.23 26.00 -7.44
C THR A 369 -25.78 26.23 -7.03
N GLY A 370 -24.97 25.19 -6.92
CA GLY A 370 -23.57 25.25 -6.50
C GLY A 370 -22.98 23.87 -6.36
N PRO A 371 -21.66 23.77 -6.08
CA PRO A 371 -20.96 22.51 -5.97
C PRO A 371 -21.51 21.62 -4.85
N HIS A 372 -22.05 20.45 -5.20
CA HIS A 372 -22.51 19.42 -4.27
C HIS A 372 -22.68 18.08 -4.98
N LEU A 373 -22.82 17.02 -4.20
CA LEU A 373 -23.26 15.69 -4.67
C LEU A 373 -24.70 15.47 -4.17
N ASP A 374 -25.65 15.23 -5.08
CA ASP A 374 -26.96 14.70 -4.72
C ASP A 374 -26.86 13.15 -4.78
N TYR A 375 -26.96 12.52 -3.61
CA TYR A 375 -26.88 11.09 -3.42
C TYR A 375 -28.25 10.50 -3.11
N ARG A 376 -28.68 9.56 -3.94
CA ARG A 376 -30.02 8.96 -3.83
C ARG A 376 -29.94 7.46 -3.76
N VAL A 377 -30.86 6.84 -3.01
CA VAL A 377 -30.93 5.38 -2.87
C VAL A 377 -32.35 4.90 -3.15
N LYS A 378 -32.44 3.81 -3.91
CA LYS A 378 -33.68 3.04 -4.06
C LYS A 378 -33.50 1.66 -3.44
N LEU A 379 -34.59 1.16 -2.88
CA LEU A 379 -34.75 -0.24 -2.48
C LEU A 379 -35.99 -0.80 -3.17
N ASN A 380 -35.83 -1.83 -3.98
CA ASN A 380 -36.89 -2.44 -4.79
C ASN A 380 -37.71 -1.40 -5.58
N GLY A 381 -37.00 -0.46 -6.21
CA GLY A 381 -37.57 0.61 -7.04
C GLY A 381 -38.13 1.81 -6.30
N ARG A 382 -38.24 1.79 -4.96
CA ARG A 382 -38.74 2.91 -4.14
C ARG A 382 -37.62 3.74 -3.56
N TRP A 383 -37.74 5.06 -3.64
CA TRP A 383 -36.79 5.97 -2.99
C TRP A 383 -36.87 5.86 -1.47
N ILE A 384 -35.71 5.74 -0.84
CA ILE A 384 -35.57 5.69 0.63
C ILE A 384 -34.57 6.76 1.07
N ASN A 385 -34.67 7.17 2.34
CA ASN A 385 -33.75 8.14 2.91
C ASN A 385 -32.35 7.51 3.10
N PRO A 386 -31.32 8.00 2.39
CA PRO A 386 -29.97 7.47 2.53
C PRO A 386 -29.38 7.49 3.94
N LEU A 387 -29.79 8.47 4.77
CA LEU A 387 -29.28 8.60 6.15
C LEU A 387 -29.85 7.57 7.12
N THR A 388 -30.95 6.92 6.76
CA THR A 388 -31.64 5.94 7.63
C THR A 388 -31.41 4.48 7.17
N ILE A 389 -30.55 4.30 6.16
CA ILE A 389 -30.22 2.94 5.72
C ILE A 389 -29.48 2.25 6.86
N SER A 390 -30.15 1.33 7.54
CA SER A 390 -29.44 0.34 8.32
C SER A 390 -28.81 -0.60 7.30
N SER A 391 -27.48 -0.47 7.12
CA SER A 391 -26.74 -1.31 6.19
C SER A 391 -27.00 -2.77 6.58
N PRO A 392 -27.62 -3.59 5.70
CA PRO A 392 -27.82 -5.00 6.01
C PRO A 392 -26.47 -5.60 6.40
N PRO A 393 -26.41 -6.46 7.43
CA PRO A 393 -25.20 -7.17 7.74
C PRO A 393 -24.79 -7.97 6.49
N VAL A 394 -23.53 -7.89 6.13
CA VAL A 394 -22.95 -8.83 5.16
C VAL A 394 -23.07 -10.22 5.80
N LYS A 395 -23.36 -11.24 5.01
CA LYS A 395 -23.49 -12.59 5.53
C LYS A 395 -22.25 -12.98 6.34
N PRO A 396 -22.42 -13.56 7.53
CA PRO A 396 -21.30 -14.08 8.31
C PRO A 396 -20.61 -15.21 7.53
N LEU A 397 -19.43 -15.59 7.97
CA LEU A 397 -18.73 -16.75 7.43
C LEU A 397 -19.62 -18.00 7.52
N ALA A 398 -19.64 -18.81 6.46
CA ALA A 398 -20.37 -20.07 6.44
C ALA A 398 -19.91 -20.97 7.59
N GLU A 399 -20.81 -21.80 8.12
CA GLU A 399 -20.58 -22.59 9.35
C GLU A 399 -19.28 -23.41 9.29
N GLY A 400 -18.99 -24.07 8.18
CA GLY A 400 -17.74 -24.85 8.00
C GLY A 400 -16.46 -23.99 7.98
N ARG A 401 -16.56 -22.70 7.71
CA ARG A 401 -15.45 -21.74 7.77
C ARG A 401 -15.37 -21.06 9.13
N LEU A 402 -16.50 -20.85 9.78
CA LEU A 402 -16.58 -20.20 11.08
C LEU A 402 -15.71 -20.90 12.12
N GLN A 403 -15.74 -22.24 12.17
CA GLN A 403 -14.91 -23.00 13.11
C GLN A 403 -13.40 -22.76 12.89
N ARG A 404 -12.97 -22.76 11.63
CA ARG A 404 -11.57 -22.47 11.27
C ARG A 404 -11.18 -21.02 11.58
N TYR A 405 -12.10 -20.10 11.30
CA TYR A 405 -11.93 -18.69 11.65
C TYR A 405 -11.80 -18.49 13.16
N LEU A 406 -12.65 -19.12 13.97
CA LEU A 406 -12.59 -18.97 15.43
C LEU A 406 -11.27 -19.49 15.99
N ALA A 407 -10.76 -20.61 15.49
CA ALA A 407 -9.45 -21.11 15.89
C ALA A 407 -8.33 -20.14 15.53
N HIS A 408 -8.36 -19.56 14.31
CA HIS A 408 -7.42 -18.52 13.86
C HIS A 408 -7.57 -17.26 14.72
N ALA A 409 -8.79 -16.78 14.95
CA ALA A 409 -9.07 -15.58 15.72
C ALA A 409 -8.54 -15.68 17.16
N LEU A 410 -8.74 -16.82 17.81
CA LEU A 410 -8.20 -17.06 19.15
C LEU A 410 -6.67 -16.98 19.18
N ALA A 411 -6.00 -17.58 18.20
CA ALA A 411 -4.54 -17.55 18.11
C ALA A 411 -3.99 -16.12 17.86
N VAL A 412 -4.67 -15.33 17.04
CA VAL A 412 -4.22 -13.95 16.74
C VAL A 412 -4.57 -12.99 17.88
N LEU A 413 -5.71 -13.19 18.55
CA LEU A 413 -6.12 -12.35 19.69
C LEU A 413 -5.26 -12.58 20.94
N SER A 414 -4.67 -13.76 21.13
CA SER A 414 -3.68 -13.94 22.20
C SER A 414 -2.51 -12.96 22.08
N LEU A 415 -2.12 -12.61 20.84
CA LEU A 415 -1.09 -11.58 20.60
C LEU A 415 -1.56 -10.16 21.01
N ILE A 416 -2.88 -9.86 20.88
CA ILE A 416 -3.46 -8.61 21.39
C ILE A 416 -3.36 -8.53 22.91
N ASP A 417 -3.61 -9.65 23.58
CA ASP A 417 -3.57 -9.73 25.04
C ASP A 417 -2.15 -9.89 25.59
N GLY A 418 -1.13 -9.95 24.71
CA GLY A 418 0.29 -10.06 25.07
C GLY A 418 0.70 -11.48 25.46
N GLU A 419 -0.11 -12.47 25.13
CA GLU A 419 0.17 -13.88 25.35
C GLU A 419 0.84 -14.50 24.11
N PRO A 420 1.76 -15.45 24.27
CA PRO A 420 2.30 -16.18 23.12
C PRO A 420 1.17 -16.98 22.44
N PRO A 421 1.21 -17.14 21.11
CA PRO A 421 0.20 -17.92 20.40
C PRO A 421 0.17 -19.36 20.93
N PRO A 422 -1.01 -19.99 21.04
CA PRO A 422 -1.11 -21.35 21.51
C PRO A 422 -0.29 -22.30 20.64
N VAL A 423 0.47 -23.20 21.29
CA VAL A 423 1.37 -24.15 20.61
C VAL A 423 0.54 -25.01 19.65
N GLY A 424 0.84 -24.92 18.35
CA GLY A 424 0.14 -25.66 17.29
C GLY A 424 -0.78 -24.82 16.39
N ALA A 425 -0.99 -23.56 16.65
CA ALA A 425 -1.68 -22.66 15.73
C ALA A 425 -0.79 -22.39 14.52
N ARG A 426 -1.08 -23.02 13.39
CA ARG A 426 -0.52 -22.64 12.08
C ARG A 426 -1.33 -21.46 11.58
N CYS A 427 -0.68 -20.30 11.48
CA CYS A 427 -1.26 -19.13 10.81
C CYS A 427 -1.22 -19.29 9.29
#